data_6c90a025e832b1453ee3448304e15835
#
_entry.id   6c90a025e832b1453ee3448304e15835
#
_cell.length_a   1.000
_cell.length_b   1.000
_cell.length_c   1.000
_cell.angle_alpha   90.00
_cell.angle_beta   90.00
_cell.angle_gamma   90.00
#
_symmetry.space_group_name_H-M   'P 1'
#
loop_
_entity.id
_entity.type
_entity.pdbx_description
1 polymer ?
#
loop_
_entity_poly.entity_id
_entity_poly.type
_entity_poly.pdbx_seq_one_letter_code
_entity_poly.pdbx_strand_id
1 'polypeptide(L)'
;MAKSSRRRVPRQPARPLLSACMIVKDEEAVIERCLAALDPLVDEIVVHDTGSTDRTVEICESMGARVIRGEWRDDFSWARNVSIEAARGEWVLVVDADEVLVPTNFTGLRRLLREGDLDGYRAQVNNAQDVTGRTSVVHTSVRLFRQSMFRYSGRIHEQVVSIASHQVRVDAGEVLELDHWGYLPEVMAAKDKANRNIHLAEVSHQEEGTEKSILETARALSLGNEHERTLERLELIRDAEDEGVRHSALQLGVQIHSRMGHLDEALAWLEDLLSIGRSSALTTYLHGYVLMMDQRWEEAIAVLDTEHDVAASMAHGVSHSTDGARALIARCLVALGREEEGLDAYLDVATEGPLDMWPELLRVLYLRGEMDRAVPAFLGRDMEASGHRLRAALAMLVSCPVEVGDAFAEALYTANPGDRHALAFISMVGHRLPLDRAVTWSARARDVGLDQGCPLLRQADELTIPATQRVSASAAAMQAFGDGQAVDSLGRAARDLSDEEVLEALYTVGEVAPSALETFVLGVVTSQARALVMARALAQLHAEEQAVAVLRMGLEDLDA
;
A
#
# COMPACT_ATOMS: atom_id res chain seq x y z
N MET A 1 54.87 53.92 22.07
CA MET A 1 54.59 52.80 21.15
C MET A 1 53.14 52.36 21.37
N ALA A 2 52.20 52.78 20.52
CA ALA A 2 50.79 52.45 20.59
C ALA A 2 50.54 51.14 19.85
N LYS A 3 50.07 50.11 20.54
CA LYS A 3 49.62 48.86 19.96
C LYS A 3 48.31 49.07 19.20
N SER A 4 48.38 49.04 17.89
CA SER A 4 47.21 49.03 16.97
C SER A 4 46.41 47.74 17.22
N SER A 5 45.24 47.85 17.81
CA SER A 5 44.23 46.76 17.88
C SER A 5 43.59 46.60 16.53
N ARG A 6 44.02 45.64 15.76
CA ARG A 6 43.28 45.20 14.56
C ARG A 6 41.90 44.71 14.96
N ARG A 7 40.84 45.44 14.68
CA ARG A 7 39.45 44.97 14.74
C ARG A 7 39.32 43.75 13.84
N ARG A 8 39.03 42.56 14.44
CA ARG A 8 38.60 41.38 13.68
C ARG A 8 37.29 41.74 13.01
N VAL A 9 37.28 41.83 11.66
CA VAL A 9 36.09 41.86 10.87
C VAL A 9 35.35 40.51 11.12
N PRO A 10 34.06 40.53 11.47
CA PRO A 10 33.30 39.30 11.64
C PRO A 10 33.39 38.54 10.32
N ARG A 11 33.87 37.30 10.36
CA ARG A 11 33.79 36.39 9.21
C ARG A 11 32.30 36.25 8.90
N GLN A 12 31.89 36.62 7.70
CA GLN A 12 30.56 36.24 7.20
C GLN A 12 30.40 34.72 7.39
N PRO A 13 29.25 34.25 7.87
CA PRO A 13 28.99 32.81 7.99
C PRO A 13 29.24 32.18 6.60
N ALA A 14 29.97 31.08 6.58
CA ALA A 14 30.27 30.38 5.33
C ALA A 14 28.94 30.03 4.66
N ARG A 15 28.85 30.24 3.33
CA ARG A 15 27.68 29.85 2.54
C ARG A 15 27.38 28.35 2.77
N PRO A 16 26.14 27.94 3.03
CA PRO A 16 25.79 26.52 3.10
C PRO A 16 26.23 25.78 1.83
N LEU A 17 26.70 24.54 1.98
CA LEU A 17 27.03 23.70 0.83
C LEU A 17 25.76 23.16 0.19
N LEU A 18 24.86 22.63 1.01
CA LEU A 18 23.68 21.89 0.55
C LEU A 18 22.43 22.35 1.32
N SER A 19 21.42 22.78 0.58
CA SER A 19 20.07 23.05 1.09
C SER A 19 19.10 21.98 0.61
N ALA A 20 18.30 21.41 1.51
CA ALA A 20 17.11 20.66 1.10
C ALA A 20 15.97 21.65 0.80
N CYS A 21 15.26 21.45 -0.30
CA CYS A 21 14.13 22.25 -0.72
C CYS A 21 12.90 21.35 -0.92
N MET A 22 11.76 21.77 -0.38
CA MET A 22 10.51 21.04 -0.51
C MET A 22 9.30 21.94 -0.61
N ILE A 23 8.21 21.39 -1.10
CA ILE A 23 6.87 21.98 -1.04
C ILE A 23 6.00 21.10 -0.15
N VAL A 24 5.15 21.69 0.65
CA VAL A 24 4.28 20.94 1.58
C VAL A 24 2.86 21.51 1.57
N LYS A 25 1.90 20.60 1.84
CA LYS A 25 0.52 20.96 2.19
C LYS A 25 -0.13 19.81 2.94
N ASP A 26 -0.52 20.05 4.21
CA ASP A 26 -1.20 19.08 5.07
C ASP A 26 -0.44 17.73 5.17
N GLU A 27 0.83 17.79 5.62
CA GLU A 27 1.77 16.67 5.70
C GLU A 27 2.17 16.31 7.16
N GLU A 28 1.38 16.72 8.19
CA GLU A 28 1.74 16.50 9.61
C GLU A 28 2.06 15.05 9.96
N ALA A 29 1.45 14.09 9.25
CA ALA A 29 1.62 12.66 9.51
C ALA A 29 3.00 12.11 9.08
N VAL A 30 3.69 12.75 8.15
CA VAL A 30 4.89 12.20 7.49
C VAL A 30 6.11 13.12 7.54
N ILE A 31 5.90 14.44 7.63
CA ILE A 31 6.96 15.44 7.47
C ILE A 31 8.10 15.31 8.49
N GLU A 32 7.79 14.95 9.74
CA GLU A 32 8.80 14.80 10.79
C GLU A 32 9.86 13.76 10.42
N ARG A 33 9.44 12.61 9.88
CA ARG A 33 10.33 11.54 9.45
C ARG A 33 11.20 11.97 8.27
N CYS A 34 10.64 12.70 7.31
CA CYS A 34 11.38 13.24 6.16
C CYS A 34 12.49 14.19 6.64
N LEU A 35 12.15 15.17 7.48
CA LEU A 35 13.10 16.17 7.99
C LEU A 35 14.21 15.54 8.83
N ALA A 36 13.86 14.57 9.68
CA ALA A 36 14.84 13.84 10.51
C ALA A 36 15.84 13.04 9.66
N ALA A 37 15.42 12.48 8.52
CA ALA A 37 16.31 11.77 7.62
C ALA A 37 17.26 12.70 6.85
N LEU A 38 16.88 13.96 6.63
CA LEU A 38 17.68 14.97 5.93
C LEU A 38 18.72 15.66 6.82
N ASP A 39 18.43 15.84 8.12
CA ASP A 39 19.24 16.60 9.07
C ASP A 39 20.76 16.22 9.06
N PRO A 40 21.16 14.93 9.00
CA PRO A 40 22.58 14.57 8.98
C PRO A 40 23.33 14.97 7.68
N LEU A 41 22.63 15.23 6.58
CA LEU A 41 23.21 15.49 5.27
C LEU A 41 23.28 16.98 4.95
N VAL A 42 22.24 17.77 5.25
CA VAL A 42 22.06 19.13 4.74
C VAL A 42 22.48 20.21 5.73
N ASP A 43 22.80 21.40 5.25
CA ASP A 43 23.15 22.55 6.09
C ASP A 43 21.95 23.48 6.33
N GLU A 44 20.89 23.34 5.51
CA GLU A 44 19.69 24.16 5.55
C GLU A 44 18.50 23.36 4.99
N ILE A 45 17.34 23.55 5.58
CA ILE A 45 16.08 23.04 5.03
C ILE A 45 15.17 24.23 4.73
N VAL A 46 14.68 24.32 3.50
CA VAL A 46 13.78 25.37 3.03
C VAL A 46 12.46 24.75 2.58
N VAL A 47 11.39 25.10 3.24
CA VAL A 47 10.05 24.57 2.99
C VAL A 47 9.17 25.69 2.42
N HIS A 48 8.55 25.47 1.26
CA HIS A 48 7.46 26.29 0.79
C HIS A 48 6.14 25.64 1.16
N ASP A 49 5.48 26.18 2.17
CA ASP A 49 4.13 25.79 2.56
C ASP A 49 3.11 26.45 1.63
N THR A 50 2.30 25.64 0.96
CA THR A 50 1.30 26.11 -0.02
C THR A 50 -0.10 26.24 0.57
N GLY A 51 -0.20 26.40 1.89
CA GLY A 51 -1.44 26.64 2.61
C GLY A 51 -1.91 25.44 3.42
N SER A 52 -1.04 24.88 4.26
CA SER A 52 -1.40 23.86 5.26
C SER A 52 -2.34 24.41 6.31
N THR A 53 -3.28 23.56 6.72
CA THR A 53 -4.27 23.84 7.77
C THR A 53 -4.08 22.99 9.02
N ASP A 54 -3.19 22.00 8.95
CA ASP A 54 -2.78 21.11 10.02
C ASP A 54 -1.49 21.61 10.72
N ARG A 55 -0.81 20.74 11.46
CA ARG A 55 0.40 21.07 12.20
C ARG A 55 1.70 21.02 11.37
N THR A 56 1.62 20.87 10.04
CA THR A 56 2.79 20.76 9.15
C THR A 56 3.79 21.87 9.37
N VAL A 57 3.34 23.14 9.38
CA VAL A 57 4.20 24.32 9.54
C VAL A 57 4.85 24.35 10.92
N GLU A 58 4.09 24.05 11.98
CA GLU A 58 4.60 23.98 13.36
C GLU A 58 5.75 22.95 13.49
N ILE A 59 5.54 21.76 12.90
CA ILE A 59 6.54 20.68 12.91
C ILE A 59 7.81 21.14 12.16
N CYS A 60 7.67 21.69 10.95
CA CYS A 60 8.80 22.17 10.16
C CYS A 60 9.63 23.23 10.93
N GLU A 61 8.97 24.22 11.50
CA GLU A 61 9.64 25.29 12.25
C GLU A 61 10.33 24.74 13.52
N SER A 62 9.71 23.80 14.24
CA SER A 62 10.25 23.16 15.43
C SER A 62 11.52 22.33 15.14
N MET A 63 11.63 21.77 13.93
CA MET A 63 12.80 21.02 13.45
C MET A 63 13.85 21.92 12.78
N GLY A 64 13.69 23.23 12.84
CA GLY A 64 14.69 24.20 12.35
C GLY A 64 14.61 24.50 10.86
N ALA A 65 13.58 24.03 10.16
CA ALA A 65 13.37 24.38 8.78
C ALA A 65 12.92 25.84 8.61
N ARG A 66 13.39 26.49 7.55
CA ARG A 66 12.92 27.82 7.16
C ARG A 66 11.68 27.71 6.28
N VAL A 67 10.53 28.06 6.84
CA VAL A 67 9.24 27.98 6.16
C VAL A 67 8.91 29.29 5.44
N ILE A 68 8.54 29.18 4.16
CA ILE A 68 7.97 30.24 3.34
C ILE A 68 6.49 29.94 3.19
N ARG A 69 5.64 30.78 3.73
CA ARG A 69 4.18 30.60 3.66
C ARG A 69 3.66 31.25 2.39
N GLY A 70 2.87 30.50 1.64
CA GLY A 70 2.26 30.93 0.39
C GLY A 70 0.88 30.32 0.16
N GLU A 71 0.38 30.51 -1.03
CA GLU A 71 -0.88 29.93 -1.49
C GLU A 71 -0.61 29.03 -2.69
N TRP A 72 -1.39 27.95 -2.84
CA TRP A 72 -1.32 27.09 -4.02
C TRP A 72 -1.80 27.84 -5.27
N ARG A 73 -1.04 27.75 -6.37
CA ARG A 73 -1.31 28.41 -7.65
C ARG A 73 -1.51 27.47 -8.82
N ASP A 74 -1.88 26.24 -8.56
CA ASP A 74 -2.07 25.19 -9.58
C ASP A 74 -0.83 24.98 -10.48
N ASP A 75 0.36 25.10 -9.88
CA ASP A 75 1.64 24.97 -10.58
C ASP A 75 2.73 24.44 -9.64
N PHE A 76 3.09 23.17 -9.84
CA PHE A 76 4.14 22.51 -9.04
C PHE A 76 5.52 23.12 -9.28
N SER A 77 5.86 23.47 -10.54
CA SER A 77 7.16 24.09 -10.83
C SER A 77 7.32 25.43 -10.13
N TRP A 78 6.29 26.27 -10.18
CA TRP A 78 6.29 27.53 -9.46
C TRP A 78 6.51 27.30 -7.96
N ALA A 79 5.75 26.39 -7.37
CA ALA A 79 5.83 26.11 -5.94
C ALA A 79 7.23 25.60 -5.52
N ARG A 80 7.84 24.69 -6.31
CA ARG A 80 9.21 24.20 -6.04
C ARG A 80 10.26 25.30 -6.23
N ASN A 81 10.13 26.12 -7.28
CA ASN A 81 11.07 27.19 -7.55
C ASN A 81 11.11 28.24 -6.43
N VAL A 82 10.00 28.50 -5.73
CA VAL A 82 9.98 29.40 -4.56
C VAL A 82 10.94 28.91 -3.47
N SER A 83 10.94 27.62 -3.13
CA SER A 83 11.87 27.07 -2.13
C SER A 83 13.33 27.09 -2.63
N ILE A 84 13.55 26.75 -3.91
CA ILE A 84 14.86 26.74 -4.55
C ILE A 84 15.48 28.13 -4.61
N GLU A 85 14.71 29.15 -4.98
CA GLU A 85 15.18 30.54 -5.05
C GLU A 85 15.53 31.11 -3.67
N ALA A 86 14.82 30.67 -2.66
CA ALA A 86 15.10 31.07 -1.29
C ALA A 86 16.29 30.31 -0.67
N ALA A 87 16.72 29.19 -1.22
CA ALA A 87 17.85 28.41 -0.72
C ALA A 87 19.17 29.20 -0.81
N ARG A 88 20.00 29.08 0.20
CA ARG A 88 21.32 29.73 0.29
C ARG A 88 22.47 28.81 -0.06
N GLY A 89 22.22 27.49 -0.13
CA GLY A 89 23.19 26.50 -0.48
C GLY A 89 23.77 26.68 -1.88
N GLU A 90 24.97 26.22 -2.09
CA GLU A 90 25.54 26.10 -3.44
C GLU A 90 24.80 25.03 -4.24
N TRP A 91 24.45 23.96 -3.56
CA TRP A 91 23.67 22.83 -4.06
C TRP A 91 22.28 22.79 -3.43
N VAL A 92 21.34 22.27 -4.19
CA VAL A 92 19.96 22.01 -3.75
C VAL A 92 19.65 20.53 -3.93
N LEU A 93 19.09 19.92 -2.89
CA LEU A 93 18.45 18.62 -2.93
C LEU A 93 16.93 18.84 -2.83
N VAL A 94 16.18 18.43 -3.85
CA VAL A 94 14.71 18.52 -3.84
C VAL A 94 14.14 17.19 -3.35
N VAL A 95 13.31 17.27 -2.30
CA VAL A 95 12.69 16.09 -1.65
C VAL A 95 11.21 16.41 -1.38
N ASP A 96 10.33 15.45 -1.56
CA ASP A 96 8.92 15.58 -1.20
C ASP A 96 8.69 15.16 0.27
N ALA A 97 7.64 15.67 0.90
CA ALA A 97 7.37 15.45 2.33
C ALA A 97 7.15 13.97 2.71
N ASP A 98 6.70 13.17 1.74
CA ASP A 98 6.44 11.74 1.85
C ASP A 98 7.62 10.87 1.34
N GLU A 99 8.78 11.51 1.09
CA GLU A 99 10.04 10.82 0.76
C GLU A 99 10.98 10.78 1.98
N VAL A 100 11.70 9.67 2.15
CA VAL A 100 12.69 9.47 3.21
C VAL A 100 14.03 9.14 2.61
N LEU A 101 15.05 9.94 2.94
CA LEU A 101 16.42 9.69 2.49
C LEU A 101 16.96 8.40 3.11
N VAL A 102 17.39 7.47 2.25
CA VAL A 102 18.04 6.24 2.70
C VAL A 102 19.46 6.58 3.17
N PRO A 103 19.88 6.12 4.37
CA PRO A 103 21.21 6.39 4.87
C PRO A 103 22.31 5.88 3.93
N THR A 104 23.22 6.78 3.56
CA THR A 104 24.36 6.49 2.67
C THR A 104 25.63 7.14 3.22
N ASN A 105 26.72 7.09 2.47
CA ASN A 105 27.98 7.75 2.82
C ASN A 105 27.87 9.29 2.67
N PHE A 106 27.21 9.96 3.60
CA PHE A 106 27.02 11.41 3.57
C PHE A 106 28.33 12.20 3.53
N THR A 107 29.39 11.73 4.19
CA THR A 107 30.72 12.36 4.14
C THR A 107 31.30 12.30 2.73
N GLY A 108 31.20 11.14 2.06
CA GLY A 108 31.62 10.95 0.67
C GLY A 108 30.82 11.82 -0.29
N LEU A 109 29.50 11.89 -0.11
CA LEU A 109 28.63 12.74 -0.93
C LEU A 109 28.98 14.23 -0.77
N ARG A 110 29.13 14.71 0.46
CA ARG A 110 29.52 16.12 0.71
C ARG A 110 30.90 16.45 0.13
N ARG A 111 31.82 15.49 0.09
CA ARG A 111 33.13 15.65 -0.57
C ARG A 111 32.95 15.73 -2.09
N LEU A 112 32.12 14.87 -2.69
CA LEU A 112 31.78 14.89 -4.10
C LEU A 112 31.21 16.25 -4.53
N LEU A 113 30.31 16.85 -3.74
CA LEU A 113 29.72 18.16 -4.03
C LEU A 113 30.75 19.31 -3.98
N ARG A 114 31.83 19.18 -3.18
CA ARG A 114 32.88 20.22 -3.08
C ARG A 114 33.94 20.11 -4.19
N GLU A 115 34.27 18.88 -4.53
CA GLU A 115 35.45 18.57 -5.36
C GLU A 115 35.09 18.13 -6.79
N GLY A 116 33.82 17.71 -6.99
CA GLY A 116 33.33 17.22 -8.27
C GLY A 116 33.11 18.35 -9.29
N ASP A 117 33.15 17.98 -10.54
CA ASP A 117 33.07 18.87 -11.71
C ASP A 117 31.72 18.77 -12.45
N LEU A 118 30.72 18.09 -11.86
CA LEU A 118 29.37 17.95 -12.37
C LEU A 118 28.47 19.06 -11.82
N ASP A 119 27.36 19.28 -12.52
CA ASP A 119 26.38 20.33 -12.19
C ASP A 119 25.10 19.77 -11.59
N GLY A 120 24.89 18.45 -11.74
CA GLY A 120 23.72 17.75 -11.19
C GLY A 120 23.95 16.26 -11.05
N TYR A 121 23.16 15.65 -10.20
CA TYR A 121 23.16 14.22 -9.92
C TYR A 121 21.72 13.69 -9.86
N ARG A 122 21.57 12.42 -10.22
CA ARG A 122 20.31 11.70 -10.11
C ARG A 122 20.15 11.10 -8.71
N ALA A 123 18.92 11.00 -8.27
CA ALA A 123 18.52 10.18 -7.15
C ALA A 123 17.65 9.02 -7.65
N GLN A 124 17.84 7.86 -7.06
CA GLN A 124 16.90 6.75 -7.20
C GLN A 124 15.72 7.00 -6.27
N VAL A 125 14.51 6.91 -6.79
CA VAL A 125 13.28 7.02 -6.00
C VAL A 125 12.56 5.68 -6.04
N ASN A 126 12.44 5.07 -4.87
CA ASN A 126 11.79 3.80 -4.66
C ASN A 126 10.32 4.05 -4.30
N ASN A 127 9.43 3.92 -5.28
CA ASN A 127 8.00 4.09 -5.00
C ASN A 127 7.44 2.83 -4.34
N ALA A 128 7.04 2.96 -3.08
CA ALA A 128 6.28 1.94 -2.41
C ALA A 128 4.86 1.90 -3.01
N GLN A 129 4.53 0.84 -3.73
CA GLN A 129 3.16 0.60 -4.24
C GLN A 129 2.30 -0.11 -3.21
N ASP A 130 2.93 -0.69 -2.23
CA ASP A 130 2.24 -1.29 -1.10
C ASP A 130 2.90 -0.87 0.22
N VAL A 131 2.19 -1.10 1.31
CA VAL A 131 2.65 -0.81 2.66
C VAL A 131 3.83 -1.68 3.11
N THR A 132 4.31 -2.64 2.27
CA THR A 132 5.51 -3.44 2.57
C THR A 132 6.80 -2.67 2.28
N GLY A 133 6.70 -1.53 1.58
CA GLY A 133 7.84 -0.71 1.18
C GLY A 133 8.70 -1.35 0.10
N ARG A 134 8.27 -2.48 -0.50
CA ARG A 134 8.90 -2.98 -1.72
C ARG A 134 8.45 -2.15 -2.90
N THR A 135 9.41 -1.67 -3.61
CA THR A 135 9.24 -0.91 -4.82
C THR A 135 8.94 -1.84 -5.97
N SER A 136 7.74 -1.74 -6.53
CA SER A 136 7.49 -2.30 -7.85
C SER A 136 7.90 -1.33 -8.96
N VAL A 137 8.11 -0.05 -8.63
CA VAL A 137 8.54 0.98 -9.57
C VAL A 137 9.67 1.79 -8.98
N VAL A 138 10.86 1.62 -9.55
CA VAL A 138 12.01 2.47 -9.29
C VAL A 138 12.11 3.46 -10.45
N HIS A 139 12.23 4.74 -10.16
CA HIS A 139 12.57 5.72 -11.17
C HIS A 139 13.75 6.57 -10.74
N THR A 140 14.49 7.08 -11.71
CA THR A 140 15.59 7.99 -11.46
C THR A 140 15.27 9.38 -11.98
N SER A 141 15.54 10.39 -11.16
CA SER A 141 15.33 11.78 -11.55
C SER A 141 16.45 12.67 -11.03
N VAL A 142 16.66 13.81 -11.69
CA VAL A 142 17.63 14.82 -11.22
C VAL A 142 17.02 15.48 -9.98
N ARG A 143 17.61 15.22 -8.82
CA ARG A 143 17.13 15.75 -7.53
C ARG A 143 18.16 16.61 -6.82
N LEU A 144 19.44 16.44 -7.14
CA LEU A 144 20.57 17.14 -6.52
C LEU A 144 21.30 17.93 -7.59
N PHE A 145 21.31 19.28 -7.49
CA PHE A 145 21.89 20.12 -8.54
C PHE A 145 22.37 21.48 -8.00
N ARG A 146 23.24 22.16 -8.79
CA ARG A 146 23.69 23.53 -8.47
C ARG A 146 22.52 24.51 -8.55
N GLN A 147 22.25 25.18 -7.45
CA GLN A 147 21.11 26.08 -7.27
C GLN A 147 20.99 27.15 -8.39
N SER A 148 22.10 27.65 -8.91
CA SER A 148 22.12 28.72 -9.93
C SER A 148 21.92 28.22 -11.36
N MET A 149 21.90 26.90 -11.60
CA MET A 149 21.94 26.34 -12.95
C MET A 149 20.66 25.64 -13.40
N PHE A 150 19.75 25.36 -12.46
CA PHE A 150 18.55 24.58 -12.77
C PHE A 150 17.29 25.18 -12.12
N ARG A 151 16.15 24.93 -12.77
CA ARG A 151 14.81 25.21 -12.27
C ARG A 151 13.86 24.10 -12.69
N TYR A 152 12.70 24.05 -12.03
CA TYR A 152 11.60 23.21 -12.48
C TYR A 152 10.77 23.94 -13.54
N SER A 153 10.22 23.19 -14.50
CA SER A 153 9.33 23.65 -15.56
C SER A 153 8.21 22.63 -15.82
N GLY A 154 7.00 23.09 -16.04
CA GLY A 154 5.77 22.29 -16.21
C GLY A 154 4.85 22.37 -14.99
N ARG A 155 3.53 22.61 -15.20
CA ARG A 155 2.54 22.70 -14.11
C ARG A 155 2.41 21.41 -13.34
N ILE A 156 2.37 20.31 -14.06
CA ILE A 156 2.32 18.93 -13.57
C ILE A 156 3.36 18.11 -14.31
N HIS A 157 3.84 17.03 -13.70
CA HIS A 157 4.97 16.24 -14.21
C HIS A 157 6.20 17.11 -14.50
N GLU A 158 6.43 18.05 -13.61
CA GLU A 158 7.47 19.06 -13.70
C GLU A 158 8.86 18.43 -13.84
N GLN A 159 9.64 18.97 -14.73
CA GLN A 159 11.00 18.49 -15.03
C GLN A 159 12.04 19.54 -14.63
N VAL A 160 13.21 19.04 -14.21
CA VAL A 160 14.36 19.91 -13.96
C VAL A 160 14.98 20.29 -15.31
N VAL A 161 15.00 21.58 -15.59
CA VAL A 161 15.57 22.16 -16.82
C VAL A 161 16.75 23.05 -16.49
N SER A 162 17.76 23.07 -17.37
CA SER A 162 18.91 23.96 -17.23
C SER A 162 18.52 25.40 -17.61
N ILE A 163 18.93 26.34 -16.78
CA ILE A 163 18.88 27.77 -17.06
C ILE A 163 20.29 28.37 -17.28
N ALA A 164 21.32 27.51 -17.29
CA ALA A 164 22.70 27.93 -17.51
C ALA A 164 22.91 28.36 -18.96
N SER A 165 23.85 29.29 -19.18
CA SER A 165 24.25 29.76 -20.52
C SER A 165 25.23 28.81 -21.23
N HIS A 166 25.61 27.72 -20.59
CA HIS A 166 26.56 26.71 -21.10
C HIS A 166 25.98 25.31 -20.94
N GLN A 167 26.60 24.33 -21.60
CA GLN A 167 26.17 22.94 -21.47
C GLN A 167 26.43 22.43 -20.04
N VAL A 168 25.40 21.98 -19.36
CA VAL A 168 25.48 21.38 -18.02
C VAL A 168 25.83 19.89 -18.10
N ARG A 169 26.52 19.39 -17.07
CA ARG A 169 26.91 17.99 -16.95
C ARG A 169 26.19 17.36 -15.78
N VAL A 170 25.35 16.39 -16.08
CA VAL A 170 24.58 15.63 -15.07
C VAL A 170 25.07 14.19 -15.09
N ASP A 171 25.31 13.62 -13.89
CA ASP A 171 25.68 12.22 -13.77
C ASP A 171 24.55 11.31 -14.26
N ALA A 172 24.90 10.24 -14.94
CA ALA A 172 23.96 9.21 -15.33
C ALA A 172 23.68 8.20 -14.19
N GLY A 173 24.60 8.11 -13.21
CA GLY A 173 24.46 7.24 -12.04
C GLY A 173 23.69 7.91 -10.90
N GLU A 174 23.22 7.11 -9.96
CA GLU A 174 22.52 7.52 -8.76
C GLU A 174 23.51 7.72 -7.61
N VAL A 175 23.42 8.86 -6.93
CA VAL A 175 24.25 9.18 -5.75
C VAL A 175 23.48 9.16 -4.45
N LEU A 176 22.16 9.13 -4.54
CA LEU A 176 21.20 9.14 -3.44
C LEU A 176 20.06 8.16 -3.73
N GLU A 177 19.45 7.70 -2.66
CA GLU A 177 18.27 6.86 -2.70
C GLU A 177 17.20 7.46 -1.77
N LEU A 178 15.96 7.52 -2.26
CA LEU A 178 14.80 8.06 -1.57
C LEU A 178 13.69 7.01 -1.56
N ASP A 179 13.17 6.66 -0.41
CA ASP A 179 11.98 5.83 -0.27
C ASP A 179 10.73 6.70 -0.27
N HIS A 180 9.84 6.52 -1.23
CA HIS A 180 8.64 7.32 -1.43
C HIS A 180 7.36 6.52 -1.11
N TRP A 181 6.55 7.04 -0.19
CA TRP A 181 5.34 6.41 0.36
C TRP A 181 4.03 7.05 -0.12
N GLY A 182 4.11 8.04 -0.98
CA GLY A 182 2.97 8.86 -1.41
C GLY A 182 1.95 8.16 -2.30
N TYR A 183 2.29 6.99 -2.87
CA TYR A 183 1.39 6.21 -3.75
C TYR A 183 0.57 5.15 -3.03
N LEU A 184 0.67 5.04 -1.72
CA LEU A 184 -0.20 4.14 -0.97
C LEU A 184 -1.68 4.51 -1.19
N PRO A 185 -2.57 3.54 -1.46
CA PRO A 185 -3.98 3.81 -1.76
C PRO A 185 -4.68 4.66 -0.69
N GLU A 186 -4.35 4.43 0.57
CA GLU A 186 -4.88 5.19 1.71
C GLU A 186 -4.45 6.66 1.70
N VAL A 187 -3.18 6.93 1.34
CA VAL A 187 -2.63 8.29 1.24
C VAL A 187 -3.19 9.01 0.01
N MET A 188 -3.34 8.29 -1.11
CA MET A 188 -3.93 8.82 -2.34
C MET A 188 -5.39 9.24 -2.13
N ALA A 189 -6.18 8.38 -1.48
CA ALA A 189 -7.60 8.65 -1.19
C ALA A 189 -7.78 9.82 -0.20
N ALA A 190 -6.97 9.87 0.87
CA ALA A 190 -7.09 10.90 1.91
C ALA A 190 -6.82 12.31 1.41
N LYS A 191 -5.98 12.48 0.35
CA LYS A 191 -5.54 13.80 -0.15
C LYS A 191 -6.22 14.25 -1.44
N ASP A 192 -7.16 13.47 -1.96
CA ASP A 192 -7.79 13.74 -3.27
C ASP A 192 -6.78 14.04 -4.40
N LYS A 193 -5.60 13.39 -4.30
CA LYS A 193 -4.48 13.61 -5.23
C LYS A 193 -4.88 13.36 -6.69
N ALA A 194 -5.75 12.38 -6.92
CA ALA A 194 -6.19 12.01 -8.25
C ALA A 194 -6.94 13.15 -8.94
N ASN A 195 -7.99 13.68 -8.31
CA ASN A 195 -8.79 14.77 -8.90
C ASN A 195 -7.99 16.05 -9.11
N ARG A 196 -7.10 16.39 -8.16
CA ARG A 196 -6.18 17.51 -8.32
C ARG A 196 -5.27 17.32 -9.54
N ASN A 197 -4.67 16.15 -9.72
CA ASN A 197 -3.76 15.89 -10.83
C ASN A 197 -4.49 15.88 -12.17
N ILE A 198 -5.70 15.33 -12.24
CA ILE A 198 -6.57 15.41 -13.42
C ILE A 198 -6.85 16.87 -13.79
N HIS A 199 -7.30 17.68 -12.82
CA HIS A 199 -7.57 19.10 -13.06
C HIS A 199 -6.35 19.84 -13.61
N LEU A 200 -5.17 19.65 -13.01
CA LEU A 200 -3.93 20.31 -13.46
C LEU A 200 -3.52 19.87 -14.87
N ALA A 201 -3.66 18.58 -15.20
CA ALA A 201 -3.35 18.06 -16.52
C ALA A 201 -4.33 18.62 -17.59
N GLU A 202 -5.61 18.74 -17.26
CA GLU A 202 -6.60 19.35 -18.14
C GLU A 202 -6.31 20.84 -18.38
N VAL A 203 -5.94 21.60 -17.36
CA VAL A 203 -5.54 23.00 -17.49
C VAL A 203 -4.29 23.13 -18.36
N SER A 204 -3.26 22.30 -18.12
CA SER A 204 -2.04 22.29 -18.93
C SER A 204 -2.35 21.97 -20.39
N HIS A 205 -3.23 20.99 -20.64
CA HIS A 205 -3.63 20.64 -21.99
C HIS A 205 -4.38 21.77 -22.70
N GLN A 206 -5.26 22.51 -22.00
CA GLN A 206 -5.96 23.67 -22.57
C GLN A 206 -4.99 24.79 -22.99
N GLU A 207 -3.89 24.95 -22.28
CA GLU A 207 -2.85 25.95 -22.58
C GLU A 207 -1.92 25.51 -23.72
N GLU A 208 -1.51 24.23 -23.72
CA GLU A 208 -0.46 23.73 -24.63
C GLU A 208 -1.02 23.15 -25.93
N GLY A 209 -2.11 22.39 -25.86
CA GLY A 209 -2.77 21.75 -27.01
C GLY A 209 -1.92 20.74 -27.78
N THR A 210 -0.92 20.13 -27.12
CA THR A 210 0.04 19.21 -27.76
C THR A 210 -0.35 17.74 -27.54
N GLU A 211 0.14 16.82 -28.42
CA GLU A 211 -0.01 15.37 -28.22
C GLU A 211 0.56 14.92 -26.86
N LYS A 212 1.67 15.53 -26.44
CA LYS A 212 2.27 15.25 -25.14
C LYS A 212 1.33 15.62 -23.98
N SER A 213 0.66 16.79 -24.05
CA SER A 213 -0.29 17.20 -23.00
C SER A 213 -1.54 16.31 -22.95
N ILE A 214 -1.97 15.75 -24.10
CA ILE A 214 -3.02 14.72 -24.13
C ILE A 214 -2.57 13.45 -23.39
N LEU A 215 -1.36 12.98 -23.65
CA LEU A 215 -0.78 11.81 -22.97
C LEU A 215 -0.68 12.03 -21.43
N GLU A 216 -0.24 13.21 -21.00
CA GLU A 216 -0.16 13.52 -19.57
C GLU A 216 -1.56 13.55 -18.92
N THR A 217 -2.58 14.08 -19.64
CA THR A 217 -3.97 14.03 -19.18
C THR A 217 -4.48 12.59 -19.08
N ALA A 218 -4.18 11.73 -20.08
CA ALA A 218 -4.53 10.32 -20.03
C ALA A 218 -3.88 9.60 -18.86
N ARG A 219 -2.61 9.89 -18.55
CA ARG A 219 -1.90 9.35 -17.37
C ARG A 219 -2.57 9.77 -16.05
N ALA A 220 -2.92 11.04 -15.93
CA ALA A 220 -3.60 11.55 -14.73
C ALA A 220 -4.98 10.88 -14.53
N LEU A 221 -5.76 10.73 -15.59
CA LEU A 221 -7.04 10.02 -15.60
C LEU A 221 -6.88 8.54 -15.21
N SER A 222 -5.86 7.88 -15.76
CA SER A 222 -5.55 6.47 -15.42
C SER A 222 -5.23 6.28 -13.94
N LEU A 223 -4.45 7.18 -13.34
CA LEU A 223 -4.16 7.18 -11.91
C LEU A 223 -5.41 7.44 -11.05
N GLY A 224 -6.39 8.15 -11.60
CA GLY A 224 -7.70 8.37 -10.99
C GLY A 224 -8.71 7.23 -11.22
N ASN A 225 -8.31 6.12 -11.87
CA ASN A 225 -9.18 5.01 -12.29
C ASN A 225 -10.32 5.41 -13.24
N GLU A 226 -10.18 6.53 -13.94
CA GLU A 226 -11.13 7.04 -14.95
C GLU A 226 -10.87 6.37 -16.31
N HIS A 227 -11.05 5.03 -16.38
CA HIS A 227 -10.56 4.21 -17.48
C HIS A 227 -11.16 4.58 -18.85
N GLU A 228 -12.49 4.80 -18.93
CA GLU A 228 -13.14 5.19 -20.20
C GLU A 228 -12.59 6.53 -20.70
N ARG A 229 -12.50 7.54 -19.83
CA ARG A 229 -11.94 8.87 -20.18
C ARG A 229 -10.47 8.78 -20.57
N THR A 230 -9.71 7.87 -19.94
CA THR A 230 -8.33 7.58 -20.33
C THR A 230 -8.26 7.12 -21.76
N LEU A 231 -9.07 6.11 -22.14
CA LEU A 231 -9.12 5.57 -23.49
C LEU A 231 -9.57 6.61 -24.53
N GLU A 232 -10.57 7.45 -24.21
CA GLU A 232 -10.99 8.57 -25.07
C GLU A 232 -9.81 9.52 -25.39
N ARG A 233 -8.96 9.82 -24.41
CA ARG A 233 -7.77 10.66 -24.61
C ARG A 233 -6.68 9.94 -25.42
N LEU A 234 -6.44 8.67 -25.12
CA LEU A 234 -5.43 7.87 -25.84
C LEU A 234 -5.78 7.66 -27.31
N GLU A 235 -7.05 7.49 -27.65
CA GLU A 235 -7.48 7.35 -29.05
C GLU A 235 -7.13 8.58 -29.90
N LEU A 236 -7.10 9.79 -29.31
CA LEU A 236 -6.69 11.01 -30.02
C LEU A 236 -5.20 11.01 -30.41
N ILE A 237 -4.38 10.21 -29.75
CA ILE A 237 -2.92 10.17 -29.93
C ILE A 237 -2.42 8.76 -30.26
N ARG A 238 -3.32 7.86 -30.67
CA ARG A 238 -2.99 6.49 -31.06
C ARG A 238 -2.01 6.46 -32.24
N ASP A 239 -2.20 7.41 -33.18
CA ASP A 239 -1.36 7.62 -34.35
C ASP A 239 -0.50 8.89 -34.25
N ALA A 240 -0.09 9.28 -33.04
CA ALA A 240 0.70 10.49 -32.81
C ALA A 240 1.94 10.54 -33.70
N GLU A 241 2.30 11.75 -34.16
CA GLU A 241 3.51 11.98 -34.98
C GLU A 241 4.79 11.73 -34.17
N ASP A 242 4.78 12.13 -32.87
CA ASP A 242 5.88 11.82 -31.97
C ASP A 242 5.86 10.34 -31.59
N GLU A 243 6.86 9.59 -32.09
CA GLU A 243 6.97 8.14 -31.84
C GLU A 243 7.04 7.80 -30.33
N GLY A 244 7.64 8.67 -29.51
CA GLY A 244 7.72 8.47 -28.05
C GLY A 244 6.37 8.63 -27.38
N VAL A 245 5.58 9.61 -27.81
CA VAL A 245 4.19 9.82 -27.36
C VAL A 245 3.34 8.64 -27.80
N ARG A 246 3.40 8.27 -29.11
CA ARG A 246 2.65 7.14 -29.66
C ARG A 246 2.95 5.83 -28.94
N HIS A 247 4.24 5.51 -28.75
CA HIS A 247 4.65 4.31 -28.01
C HIS A 247 4.09 4.28 -26.58
N SER A 248 4.19 5.41 -25.85
CA SER A 248 3.67 5.51 -24.48
C SER A 248 2.14 5.44 -24.42
N ALA A 249 1.46 6.03 -25.38
CA ALA A 249 0.00 5.97 -25.48
C ALA A 249 -0.49 4.54 -25.72
N LEU A 250 0.15 3.82 -26.65
CA LEU A 250 -0.18 2.44 -26.94
C LEU A 250 0.11 1.51 -25.74
N GLN A 251 1.23 1.68 -25.05
CA GLN A 251 1.49 0.92 -23.82
C GLN A 251 0.39 1.13 -22.78
N LEU A 252 -0.01 2.37 -22.53
CA LEU A 252 -1.07 2.69 -21.57
C LEU A 252 -2.42 2.15 -22.04
N GLY A 253 -2.74 2.22 -23.35
CA GLY A 253 -3.95 1.66 -23.94
C GLY A 253 -4.05 0.15 -23.73
N VAL A 254 -2.99 -0.60 -24.02
CA VAL A 254 -2.91 -2.05 -23.74
C VAL A 254 -3.16 -2.34 -22.26
N GLN A 255 -2.54 -1.57 -21.35
CA GLN A 255 -2.75 -1.75 -19.91
C GLN A 255 -4.22 -1.54 -19.50
N ILE A 256 -4.84 -0.47 -19.96
CA ILE A 256 -6.22 -0.14 -19.59
C ILE A 256 -7.21 -1.15 -20.16
N HIS A 257 -7.13 -1.49 -21.46
CA HIS A 257 -7.98 -2.52 -22.06
C HIS A 257 -7.83 -3.87 -21.35
N SER A 258 -6.58 -4.26 -21.01
CA SER A 258 -6.34 -5.49 -20.25
C SER A 258 -6.98 -5.46 -18.85
N ARG A 259 -6.89 -4.33 -18.12
CA ARG A 259 -7.53 -4.19 -16.81
C ARG A 259 -9.05 -4.26 -16.87
N MET A 260 -9.65 -3.72 -17.93
CA MET A 260 -11.09 -3.75 -18.16
C MET A 260 -11.58 -5.11 -18.71
N GLY A 261 -10.68 -6.03 -19.03
CA GLY A 261 -11.02 -7.33 -19.64
C GLY A 261 -11.43 -7.24 -21.12
N HIS A 262 -11.12 -6.14 -21.78
CA HIS A 262 -11.39 -5.90 -23.21
C HIS A 262 -10.27 -6.54 -24.04
N LEU A 263 -10.33 -7.88 -24.22
CA LEU A 263 -9.23 -8.65 -24.79
C LEU A 263 -9.00 -8.33 -26.27
N ASP A 264 -10.06 -8.21 -27.07
CA ASP A 264 -9.94 -7.93 -28.50
C ASP A 264 -9.28 -6.57 -28.75
N GLU A 265 -9.66 -5.56 -27.99
CA GLU A 265 -9.08 -4.22 -28.03
C GLU A 265 -7.63 -4.24 -27.52
N ALA A 266 -7.35 -4.98 -26.43
CA ALA A 266 -5.98 -5.12 -25.93
C ALA A 266 -5.06 -5.75 -26.97
N LEU A 267 -5.52 -6.76 -27.71
CA LEU A 267 -4.79 -7.37 -28.81
C LEU A 267 -4.55 -6.39 -29.96
N ALA A 268 -5.57 -5.62 -30.37
CA ALA A 268 -5.42 -4.64 -31.44
C ALA A 268 -4.44 -3.51 -31.09
N TRP A 269 -4.50 -3.01 -29.86
CA TRP A 269 -3.55 -2.00 -29.37
C TRP A 269 -2.14 -2.56 -29.22
N LEU A 270 -2.01 -3.83 -28.83
CA LEU A 270 -0.73 -4.52 -28.76
C LEU A 270 -0.10 -4.70 -30.14
N GLU A 271 -0.88 -5.04 -31.16
CA GLU A 271 -0.41 -5.15 -32.55
C GLU A 271 0.19 -3.81 -33.03
N ASP A 272 -0.51 -2.70 -32.79
CA ASP A 272 -0.01 -1.36 -33.10
C ASP A 272 1.29 -1.06 -32.33
N LEU A 273 1.34 -1.38 -31.03
CA LEU A 273 2.52 -1.19 -30.19
C LEU A 273 3.75 -1.97 -30.74
N LEU A 274 3.55 -3.23 -31.11
CA LEU A 274 4.62 -4.08 -31.63
C LEU A 274 5.06 -3.62 -33.03
N SER A 275 4.16 -3.03 -33.83
CA SER A 275 4.48 -2.49 -35.17
C SER A 275 5.52 -1.37 -35.15
N ILE A 276 5.66 -0.64 -34.04
CA ILE A 276 6.70 0.39 -33.85
C ILE A 276 8.10 -0.23 -33.86
N GLY A 277 8.24 -1.52 -33.54
CA GLY A 277 9.54 -2.21 -33.51
C GLY A 277 10.43 -1.81 -32.32
N ARG A 278 9.87 -1.10 -31.33
CA ARG A 278 10.57 -0.65 -30.14
C ARG A 278 10.31 -1.62 -28.99
N SER A 279 11.35 -2.35 -28.57
CA SER A 279 11.25 -3.26 -27.43
C SER A 279 11.59 -2.55 -26.13
N SER A 280 10.85 -2.88 -25.06
CA SER A 280 11.13 -2.51 -23.68
C SER A 280 10.65 -3.63 -22.77
N ALA A 281 11.16 -3.68 -21.53
CA ALA A 281 10.69 -4.67 -20.56
C ALA A 281 9.17 -4.58 -20.32
N LEU A 282 8.62 -3.36 -20.31
CA LEU A 282 7.17 -3.16 -20.20
C LEU A 282 6.42 -3.69 -21.44
N THR A 283 6.91 -3.41 -22.65
CA THR A 283 6.29 -3.93 -23.89
C THR A 283 6.26 -5.46 -23.88
N THR A 284 7.36 -6.11 -23.51
CA THR A 284 7.44 -7.56 -23.42
C THR A 284 6.53 -8.13 -22.33
N TYR A 285 6.49 -7.50 -21.18
CA TYR A 285 5.57 -7.88 -20.11
C TYR A 285 4.11 -7.80 -20.57
N LEU A 286 3.72 -6.68 -21.18
CA LEU A 286 2.36 -6.49 -21.71
C LEU A 286 2.03 -7.51 -22.81
N HIS A 287 2.99 -7.80 -23.69
CA HIS A 287 2.81 -8.82 -24.75
C HIS A 287 2.54 -10.20 -24.13
N GLY A 288 3.38 -10.64 -23.18
CA GLY A 288 3.16 -11.91 -22.49
C GLY A 288 1.88 -11.93 -21.68
N TYR A 289 1.52 -10.82 -21.03
CA TYR A 289 0.30 -10.70 -20.24
C TYR A 289 -0.98 -10.82 -21.12
N VAL A 290 -1.02 -10.14 -22.25
CA VAL A 290 -2.16 -10.20 -23.19
C VAL A 290 -2.27 -11.60 -23.81
N LEU A 291 -1.15 -12.23 -24.22
CA LEU A 291 -1.13 -13.61 -24.68
C LEU A 291 -1.65 -14.58 -23.61
N MET A 292 -1.28 -14.37 -22.36
CA MET A 292 -1.78 -15.15 -21.23
C MET A 292 -3.30 -14.99 -21.08
N MET A 293 -3.83 -13.78 -21.19
CA MET A 293 -5.28 -13.53 -21.17
C MET A 293 -6.00 -14.22 -22.33
N ASP A 294 -5.37 -14.27 -23.50
CA ASP A 294 -5.85 -14.98 -24.70
C ASP A 294 -5.63 -16.50 -24.64
N GLN A 295 -5.19 -17.03 -23.50
CA GLN A 295 -4.90 -18.45 -23.25
C GLN A 295 -3.84 -19.06 -24.19
N ARG A 296 -2.98 -18.24 -24.78
CA ARG A 296 -1.84 -18.63 -25.61
C ARG A 296 -0.60 -18.83 -24.73
N TRP A 297 -0.70 -19.81 -23.81
CA TRP A 297 0.23 -19.99 -22.70
C TRP A 297 1.67 -20.23 -23.14
N GLU A 298 1.91 -21.11 -24.13
CA GLU A 298 3.26 -21.40 -24.65
C GLU A 298 3.88 -20.16 -25.32
N GLU A 299 3.10 -19.39 -26.05
CA GLU A 299 3.57 -18.16 -26.70
C GLU A 299 3.88 -17.09 -25.65
N ALA A 300 3.05 -16.97 -24.62
CA ALA A 300 3.28 -16.08 -23.50
C ALA A 300 4.62 -16.41 -22.81
N ILE A 301 4.86 -17.69 -22.52
CA ILE A 301 6.14 -18.14 -21.93
C ILE A 301 7.30 -17.78 -22.85
N ALA A 302 7.21 -18.07 -24.15
CA ALA A 302 8.28 -17.80 -25.11
C ALA A 302 8.63 -16.29 -25.19
N VAL A 303 7.63 -15.42 -25.07
CA VAL A 303 7.84 -13.96 -25.04
C VAL A 303 8.46 -13.50 -23.73
N LEU A 304 8.01 -14.05 -22.59
CA LEU A 304 8.44 -13.62 -21.26
C LEU A 304 9.81 -14.18 -20.85
N ASP A 305 10.23 -15.32 -21.41
CA ASP A 305 11.52 -15.98 -21.13
C ASP A 305 12.70 -15.34 -21.89
N THR A 306 12.46 -14.26 -22.62
CA THR A 306 13.55 -13.54 -23.29
C THR A 306 14.38 -12.76 -22.26
N GLU A 307 15.69 -12.98 -22.24
CA GLU A 307 16.64 -12.18 -21.46
C GLU A 307 16.53 -10.70 -21.90
N HIS A 308 15.92 -9.88 -21.05
CA HIS A 308 15.91 -8.45 -21.26
C HIS A 308 17.09 -7.84 -20.52
N ASP A 309 17.86 -7.05 -21.26
CA ASP A 309 18.90 -6.21 -20.69
C ASP A 309 18.23 -5.19 -19.73
N VAL A 310 18.35 -5.48 -18.44
CA VAL A 310 17.83 -4.64 -17.34
C VAL A 310 18.39 -3.23 -17.45
N ALA A 311 19.62 -3.06 -17.97
CA ALA A 311 20.24 -1.78 -18.17
C ALA A 311 19.55 -0.93 -19.25
N ALA A 312 19.03 -1.55 -20.32
CA ALA A 312 18.27 -0.86 -21.37
C ALA A 312 16.88 -0.39 -20.87
N SER A 313 16.28 -1.14 -19.94
CA SER A 313 15.02 -0.78 -19.29
C SER A 313 15.16 0.42 -18.35
N MET A 314 16.28 0.53 -17.63
CA MET A 314 16.57 1.64 -16.72
C MET A 314 16.79 2.97 -17.44
N ALA A 315 17.20 2.97 -18.70
CA ALA A 315 17.42 4.20 -19.48
C ALA A 315 16.16 5.06 -19.67
N HIS A 316 14.97 4.50 -19.45
CA HIS A 316 13.66 5.18 -19.55
C HIS A 316 13.00 5.45 -18.19
N GLY A 317 13.70 5.21 -17.08
CA GLY A 317 13.25 5.62 -15.74
C GLY A 317 12.18 4.76 -15.07
N VAL A 318 11.77 3.64 -15.65
CA VAL A 318 10.79 2.71 -15.05
C VAL A 318 11.31 1.28 -15.22
N SER A 319 11.70 0.63 -14.12
CA SER A 319 12.00 -0.80 -14.15
C SER A 319 10.75 -1.59 -13.70
N HIS A 320 10.22 -2.46 -14.58
CA HIS A 320 9.39 -3.57 -14.13
C HIS A 320 10.33 -4.69 -13.70
N SER A 321 10.11 -5.22 -12.50
CA SER A 321 10.97 -6.29 -11.99
C SER A 321 10.85 -7.52 -12.89
N THR A 322 11.95 -8.19 -13.15
CA THR A 322 12.00 -9.50 -13.82
C THR A 322 11.09 -10.52 -13.12
N ASP A 323 10.80 -10.32 -11.84
CA ASP A 323 9.95 -11.17 -11.01
C ASP A 323 8.48 -11.15 -11.44
N GLY A 324 7.98 -10.01 -11.96
CA GLY A 324 6.64 -9.94 -12.53
C GLY A 324 6.48 -10.84 -13.76
N ALA A 325 7.47 -10.85 -14.66
CA ALA A 325 7.46 -11.73 -15.83
C ALA A 325 7.57 -13.21 -15.43
N ARG A 326 8.44 -13.54 -14.47
CA ARG A 326 8.57 -14.91 -13.93
C ARG A 326 7.28 -15.39 -13.26
N ALA A 327 6.58 -14.52 -12.53
CA ALA A 327 5.28 -14.86 -11.95
C ALA A 327 4.21 -15.16 -13.02
N LEU A 328 4.22 -14.43 -14.16
CA LEU A 328 3.35 -14.76 -15.30
C LEU A 328 3.73 -16.10 -15.94
N ILE A 329 5.03 -16.39 -16.11
CA ILE A 329 5.52 -17.69 -16.59
C ILE A 329 5.00 -18.81 -15.69
N ALA A 330 5.14 -18.66 -14.37
CA ALA A 330 4.64 -19.64 -13.40
C ALA A 330 3.14 -19.90 -13.58
N ARG A 331 2.34 -18.84 -13.75
CA ARG A 331 0.90 -18.93 -14.00
C ARG A 331 0.59 -19.67 -15.29
N CYS A 332 1.30 -19.37 -16.38
CA CYS A 332 1.15 -20.07 -17.66
C CYS A 332 1.51 -21.58 -17.54
N LEU A 333 2.58 -21.91 -16.82
CA LEU A 333 2.98 -23.30 -16.58
C LEU A 333 1.90 -24.09 -15.82
N VAL A 334 1.33 -23.51 -14.76
CA VAL A 334 0.21 -24.13 -14.02
C VAL A 334 -0.99 -24.33 -14.95
N ALA A 335 -1.34 -23.34 -15.77
CA ALA A 335 -2.46 -23.44 -16.72
C ALA A 335 -2.26 -24.53 -17.78
N LEU A 336 -1.02 -24.80 -18.18
CA LEU A 336 -0.63 -25.91 -19.07
C LEU A 336 -0.62 -27.28 -18.40
N GLY A 337 -0.91 -27.38 -17.10
CA GLY A 337 -0.79 -28.62 -16.32
C GLY A 337 0.65 -29.00 -15.97
N ARG A 338 1.63 -28.12 -16.18
CA ARG A 338 3.05 -28.27 -15.76
C ARG A 338 3.22 -27.77 -14.33
N GLU A 339 2.43 -28.35 -13.40
CA GLU A 339 2.23 -27.81 -12.06
C GLU A 339 3.52 -27.73 -11.23
N GLU A 340 4.41 -28.75 -11.30
CA GLU A 340 5.67 -28.72 -10.55
C GLU A 340 6.60 -27.61 -11.03
N GLU A 341 6.75 -27.45 -12.33
CA GLU A 341 7.58 -26.40 -12.91
C GLU A 341 7.01 -25.01 -12.59
N GLY A 342 5.67 -24.87 -12.66
CA GLY A 342 4.99 -23.64 -12.28
C GLY A 342 5.16 -23.31 -10.80
N LEU A 343 5.06 -24.32 -9.93
CA LEU A 343 5.25 -24.15 -8.50
C LEU A 343 6.69 -23.76 -8.13
N ASP A 344 7.68 -24.42 -8.74
CA ASP A 344 9.09 -24.05 -8.55
C ASP A 344 9.35 -22.61 -9.02
N ALA A 345 8.82 -22.23 -10.19
CA ALA A 345 8.92 -20.85 -10.68
C ALA A 345 8.24 -19.82 -9.76
N TYR A 346 7.11 -20.13 -9.14
CA TYR A 346 6.49 -19.30 -8.12
C TYR A 346 7.36 -19.16 -6.87
N LEU A 347 7.90 -20.26 -6.37
CA LEU A 347 8.72 -20.27 -5.16
C LEU A 347 10.05 -19.54 -5.36
N ASP A 348 10.65 -19.62 -6.55
CA ASP A 348 11.87 -18.89 -6.90
C ASP A 348 11.70 -17.36 -6.78
N VAL A 349 10.52 -16.85 -7.15
CA VAL A 349 10.23 -15.41 -7.06
C VAL A 349 9.52 -15.02 -5.76
N ALA A 350 9.04 -15.99 -4.97
CA ALA A 350 8.20 -15.69 -3.80
C ALA A 350 8.92 -14.88 -2.72
N THR A 351 10.24 -15.02 -2.57
CA THR A 351 11.03 -14.25 -1.60
C THR A 351 11.13 -12.78 -1.99
N GLU A 352 11.22 -12.48 -3.28
CA GLU A 352 11.50 -11.15 -3.79
C GLU A 352 10.41 -10.57 -4.68
N GLY A 353 9.59 -11.39 -5.29
CA GLY A 353 8.58 -11.03 -6.25
C GLY A 353 7.35 -10.31 -5.68
N PRO A 354 6.40 -9.95 -6.57
CA PRO A 354 5.21 -9.22 -6.18
C PRO A 354 4.34 -10.01 -5.20
N LEU A 355 3.71 -9.29 -4.26
CA LEU A 355 2.86 -9.92 -3.24
C LEU A 355 1.54 -10.47 -3.80
N ASP A 356 1.04 -9.91 -4.89
CA ASP A 356 -0.23 -10.30 -5.51
C ASP A 356 -0.21 -11.73 -6.11
N MET A 357 0.96 -12.32 -6.29
CA MET A 357 1.09 -13.74 -6.66
C MET A 357 0.82 -14.71 -5.51
N TRP A 358 0.95 -14.27 -4.26
CA TRP A 358 0.86 -15.15 -3.10
C TRP A 358 -0.49 -15.86 -2.95
N PRO A 359 -1.65 -15.23 -3.16
CA PRO A 359 -2.93 -15.93 -3.08
C PRO A 359 -3.03 -17.13 -4.01
N GLU A 360 -2.48 -17.02 -5.22
CA GLU A 360 -2.47 -18.12 -6.19
C GLU A 360 -1.48 -19.22 -5.81
N LEU A 361 -0.25 -18.84 -5.43
CA LEU A 361 0.75 -19.79 -4.91
C LEU A 361 0.20 -20.59 -3.72
N LEU A 362 -0.38 -19.92 -2.72
CA LEU A 362 -0.94 -20.59 -1.56
C LEU A 362 -2.11 -21.51 -1.92
N ARG A 363 -2.95 -21.11 -2.88
CA ARG A 363 -4.05 -21.95 -3.35
C ARG A 363 -3.53 -23.23 -4.00
N VAL A 364 -2.49 -23.15 -4.85
CA VAL A 364 -1.86 -24.33 -5.47
C VAL A 364 -1.26 -25.26 -4.41
N LEU A 365 -0.51 -24.69 -3.47
CA LEU A 365 0.10 -25.44 -2.36
C LEU A 365 -0.96 -26.09 -1.45
N TYR A 366 -2.06 -25.39 -1.18
CA TYR A 366 -3.18 -25.92 -0.39
C TYR A 366 -3.82 -27.15 -1.04
N LEU A 367 -4.12 -27.07 -2.35
CA LEU A 367 -4.73 -28.17 -3.09
C LEU A 367 -3.82 -29.41 -3.17
N ARG A 368 -2.51 -29.22 -3.07
CA ARG A 368 -1.51 -30.29 -3.06
C ARG A 368 -1.17 -30.81 -1.66
N GLY A 369 -1.59 -30.10 -0.61
CA GLY A 369 -1.22 -30.43 0.77
C GLY A 369 0.25 -30.13 1.09
N GLU A 370 0.89 -29.20 0.37
CA GLU A 370 2.32 -28.86 0.44
C GLU A 370 2.56 -27.44 1.00
N MET A 371 1.70 -26.98 1.90
CA MET A 371 1.71 -25.60 2.42
C MET A 371 3.03 -25.21 3.11
N ASP A 372 3.75 -26.19 3.65
CA ASP A 372 5.06 -26.02 4.28
C ASP A 372 6.13 -25.47 3.32
N ARG A 373 6.01 -25.70 2.01
CA ARG A 373 6.92 -25.15 0.99
C ARG A 373 6.88 -23.62 0.89
N ALA A 374 5.77 -22.99 1.25
CA ALA A 374 5.66 -21.52 1.26
C ALA A 374 6.40 -20.87 2.43
N VAL A 375 6.61 -21.61 3.53
CA VAL A 375 7.13 -21.04 4.78
C VAL A 375 8.55 -20.45 4.62
N PRO A 376 9.54 -21.14 4.03
CA PRO A 376 10.87 -20.58 3.86
C PRO A 376 10.87 -19.31 3.00
N ALA A 377 10.11 -19.28 1.90
CA ALA A 377 10.01 -18.11 1.02
C ALA A 377 9.36 -16.93 1.75
N PHE A 378 8.34 -17.17 2.57
CA PHE A 378 7.69 -16.12 3.36
C PHE A 378 8.62 -15.55 4.43
N LEU A 379 9.28 -16.40 5.20
CA LEU A 379 10.21 -15.98 6.25
C LEU A 379 11.51 -15.38 5.70
N GLY A 380 11.90 -15.73 4.46
CA GLY A 380 13.04 -15.13 3.77
C GLY A 380 12.80 -13.69 3.30
N ARG A 381 11.55 -13.22 3.29
CA ARG A 381 11.24 -11.81 3.01
C ARG A 381 11.68 -10.95 4.19
N ASP A 382 12.38 -9.85 3.90
CA ASP A 382 12.75 -8.87 4.93
C ASP A 382 11.51 -8.13 5.45
N MET A 383 10.85 -8.75 6.44
CA MET A 383 9.62 -8.25 7.05
C MET A 383 9.88 -7.36 8.27
N GLU A 384 11.12 -7.33 8.78
CA GLU A 384 11.45 -6.66 10.04
C GLU A 384 11.64 -5.14 9.91
N ALA A 385 11.93 -4.65 8.70
CA ALA A 385 12.29 -3.25 8.49
C ALA A 385 11.15 -2.24 8.80
N SER A 386 9.89 -2.66 8.85
CA SER A 386 8.79 -1.85 9.41
C SER A 386 7.53 -2.68 9.66
N GLY A 387 6.82 -2.43 10.77
CA GLY A 387 5.52 -3.05 11.04
C GLY A 387 4.44 -2.75 9.96
N HIS A 388 4.71 -1.84 9.03
CA HIS A 388 3.87 -1.57 7.88
C HIS A 388 4.01 -2.66 6.80
N ARG A 389 5.23 -3.13 6.52
CA ARG A 389 5.49 -4.20 5.54
C ARG A 389 4.74 -5.49 5.88
N LEU A 390 4.80 -5.88 7.15
CA LEU A 390 4.07 -7.06 7.64
C LEU A 390 2.57 -6.92 7.43
N ARG A 391 1.98 -5.78 7.83
CA ARG A 391 0.53 -5.57 7.71
C ARG A 391 0.03 -5.69 6.28
N ALA A 392 0.79 -5.26 5.31
CA ALA A 392 0.37 -5.34 3.92
C ALA A 392 0.55 -6.73 3.31
N ALA A 393 1.64 -7.43 3.63
CA ALA A 393 1.74 -8.84 3.25
C ALA A 393 0.56 -9.62 3.80
N LEU A 394 0.19 -9.36 5.06
CA LEU A 394 -0.98 -9.97 5.69
C LEU A 394 -2.30 -9.52 5.06
N ALA A 395 -2.45 -8.24 4.68
CA ALA A 395 -3.64 -7.73 4.00
C ALA A 395 -3.86 -8.39 2.62
N MET A 396 -2.79 -8.66 1.88
CA MET A 396 -2.88 -9.42 0.63
C MET A 396 -3.35 -10.86 0.87
N LEU A 397 -2.86 -11.51 1.92
CA LEU A 397 -3.28 -12.85 2.29
C LEU A 397 -4.74 -12.92 2.76
N VAL A 398 -5.31 -11.82 3.25
CA VAL A 398 -6.75 -11.72 3.60
C VAL A 398 -7.66 -11.95 2.39
N SER A 399 -7.18 -11.72 1.17
CA SER A 399 -7.92 -12.01 -0.07
C SER A 399 -8.06 -13.52 -0.37
N CYS A 400 -7.24 -14.36 0.26
CA CYS A 400 -7.35 -15.81 0.12
C CYS A 400 -8.67 -16.35 0.73
N PRO A 401 -9.18 -17.50 0.23
CA PRO A 401 -10.17 -18.28 0.97
C PRO A 401 -9.67 -18.55 2.39
N VAL A 402 -10.59 -18.51 3.37
CA VAL A 402 -10.19 -18.58 4.79
C VAL A 402 -9.47 -19.88 5.14
N GLU A 403 -9.86 -21.00 4.52
CA GLU A 403 -9.25 -22.31 4.69
C GLU A 403 -7.81 -22.36 4.16
N VAL A 404 -7.51 -21.66 3.08
CA VAL A 404 -6.15 -21.53 2.53
C VAL A 404 -5.27 -20.71 3.48
N GLY A 405 -5.80 -19.61 3.94
CA GLY A 405 -5.12 -18.74 4.90
C GLY A 405 -4.87 -19.42 6.24
N ASP A 406 -5.87 -20.16 6.75
CA ASP A 406 -5.74 -20.94 7.98
C ASP A 406 -4.67 -22.03 7.86
N ALA A 407 -4.64 -22.76 6.74
CA ALA A 407 -3.62 -23.78 6.48
C ALA A 407 -2.21 -23.18 6.39
N PHE A 408 -2.07 -21.98 5.80
CA PHE A 408 -0.78 -21.28 5.75
C PHE A 408 -0.32 -20.81 7.13
N ALA A 409 -1.23 -20.23 7.92
CA ALA A 409 -0.94 -19.87 9.30
C ALA A 409 -0.53 -21.07 10.15
N GLU A 410 -1.20 -22.22 9.95
CA GLU A 410 -0.87 -23.48 10.64
C GLU A 410 0.55 -23.96 10.26
N ALA A 411 0.93 -23.87 8.99
CA ALA A 411 2.28 -24.21 8.53
C ALA A 411 3.34 -23.29 9.14
N LEU A 412 3.09 -21.96 9.16
CA LEU A 412 3.98 -21.00 9.82
C LEU A 412 4.12 -21.27 11.33
N TYR A 413 2.99 -21.52 12.00
CA TYR A 413 3.00 -21.77 13.44
C TYR A 413 3.67 -23.10 13.79
N THR A 414 3.52 -24.12 12.93
CA THR A 414 4.16 -25.42 13.11
C THR A 414 5.67 -25.31 12.94
N ALA A 415 6.12 -24.52 11.96
CA ALA A 415 7.56 -24.28 11.76
C ALA A 415 8.19 -23.47 12.91
N ASN A 416 7.44 -22.55 13.50
CA ASN A 416 7.88 -21.71 14.63
C ASN A 416 6.72 -21.49 15.61
N PRO A 417 6.57 -22.33 16.64
CA PRO A 417 5.51 -22.18 17.63
C PRO A 417 5.57 -20.80 18.31
N GLY A 418 4.44 -20.08 18.29
CA GLY A 418 4.35 -18.70 18.76
C GLY A 418 4.70 -17.66 17.70
N ASP A 419 4.78 -18.07 16.43
CA ASP A 419 5.07 -17.14 15.32
C ASP A 419 4.08 -15.97 15.28
N ARG A 420 4.62 -14.76 15.39
CA ARG A 420 3.83 -13.53 15.44
C ARG A 420 3.14 -13.20 14.12
N HIS A 421 3.69 -13.66 12.98
CA HIS A 421 3.11 -13.41 11.67
C HIS A 421 1.85 -14.27 11.48
N ALA A 422 1.92 -15.58 11.87
CA ALA A 422 0.76 -16.46 11.88
C ALA A 422 -0.36 -15.91 12.77
N LEU A 423 -0.05 -15.49 13.98
CA LEU A 423 -1.02 -14.95 14.93
C LEU A 423 -1.60 -13.59 14.46
N ALA A 424 -0.76 -12.70 13.90
CA ALA A 424 -1.23 -11.43 13.36
C ALA A 424 -2.17 -11.63 12.16
N PHE A 425 -1.84 -12.55 11.25
CA PHE A 425 -2.70 -12.91 10.12
C PHE A 425 -4.05 -13.46 10.59
N ILE A 426 -4.02 -14.45 11.47
CA ILE A 426 -5.23 -15.06 12.04
C ILE A 426 -6.08 -14.02 12.79
N SER A 427 -5.48 -13.08 13.49
CA SER A 427 -6.19 -11.95 14.09
C SER A 427 -6.95 -11.10 13.06
N MET A 428 -6.42 -10.94 11.84
CA MET A 428 -7.10 -10.18 10.78
C MET A 428 -8.29 -10.92 10.17
N VAL A 429 -8.17 -12.25 10.00
CA VAL A 429 -9.22 -13.09 9.37
C VAL A 429 -10.11 -13.82 10.37
N GLY A 430 -9.88 -13.62 11.65
CA GLY A 430 -10.52 -14.37 12.74
C GLY A 430 -12.05 -14.41 12.70
N HIS A 431 -12.69 -13.33 12.21
CA HIS A 431 -14.14 -13.27 12.02
C HIS A 431 -14.68 -14.23 10.93
N ARG A 432 -13.81 -14.78 10.08
CA ARG A 432 -14.17 -15.68 8.98
C ARG A 432 -13.88 -17.16 9.29
N LEU A 433 -13.18 -17.45 10.37
CA LEU A 433 -12.80 -18.82 10.74
C LEU A 433 -14.02 -19.64 11.21
N PRO A 434 -14.04 -20.96 10.97
CA PRO A 434 -14.92 -21.87 11.69
C PRO A 434 -14.70 -21.77 13.20
N LEU A 435 -15.76 -22.02 13.99
CA LEU A 435 -15.72 -21.80 15.45
C LEU A 435 -14.63 -22.61 16.15
N ASP A 436 -14.43 -23.87 15.79
CA ASP A 436 -13.40 -24.76 16.33
C ASP A 436 -11.98 -24.23 16.05
N ARG A 437 -11.77 -23.70 14.84
CA ARG A 437 -10.49 -23.07 14.48
C ARG A 437 -10.29 -21.76 15.24
N ALA A 438 -11.35 -20.95 15.37
CA ALA A 438 -11.30 -19.73 16.16
C ALA A 438 -10.96 -19.99 17.64
N VAL A 439 -11.49 -21.07 18.24
CA VAL A 439 -11.11 -21.52 19.60
C VAL A 439 -9.63 -21.87 19.66
N THR A 440 -9.15 -22.71 18.74
CA THR A 440 -7.75 -23.16 18.69
C THR A 440 -6.79 -21.97 18.59
N TRP A 441 -7.03 -21.05 17.66
CA TRP A 441 -6.18 -19.89 17.45
C TRP A 441 -6.28 -18.86 18.59
N SER A 442 -7.45 -18.75 19.23
CA SER A 442 -7.60 -17.91 20.41
C SER A 442 -6.80 -18.40 21.60
N ALA A 443 -6.72 -19.72 21.81
CA ALA A 443 -5.85 -20.33 22.82
C ALA A 443 -4.37 -20.01 22.53
N ARG A 444 -3.91 -20.22 21.30
CA ARG A 444 -2.53 -19.93 20.87
C ARG A 444 -2.15 -18.46 21.02
N ALA A 445 -3.07 -17.54 20.68
CA ALA A 445 -2.84 -16.12 20.83
C ALA A 445 -2.67 -15.72 22.32
N ARG A 446 -3.47 -16.31 23.20
CA ARG A 446 -3.41 -16.06 24.64
C ARG A 446 -2.15 -16.61 25.28
N ASP A 447 -1.66 -17.76 24.83
CA ASP A 447 -0.39 -18.35 25.32
C ASP A 447 0.81 -17.41 25.12
N VAL A 448 0.73 -16.46 24.19
CA VAL A 448 1.77 -15.43 23.93
C VAL A 448 1.35 -14.03 24.40
N GLY A 449 0.28 -13.91 25.17
CA GLY A 449 -0.19 -12.63 25.74
C GLY A 449 -0.95 -11.72 24.78
N LEU A 450 -1.52 -12.26 23.71
CA LEU A 450 -2.38 -11.56 22.76
C LEU A 450 -3.87 -11.79 23.08
N ASP A 451 -4.31 -11.38 24.27
CA ASP A 451 -5.68 -11.61 24.72
C ASP A 451 -6.70 -10.78 23.95
N GLN A 452 -6.37 -9.51 23.70
CA GLN A 452 -7.25 -8.61 22.95
C GLN A 452 -7.10 -8.84 21.43
N GLY A 453 -8.24 -8.98 20.74
CA GLY A 453 -8.25 -9.20 19.29
C GLY A 453 -8.04 -10.64 18.86
N CYS A 454 -8.15 -11.60 19.79
CA CYS A 454 -8.17 -13.02 19.44
C CYS A 454 -9.40 -13.36 18.55
N PRO A 455 -9.32 -14.40 17.70
CA PRO A 455 -10.36 -14.72 16.73
C PRO A 455 -11.78 -14.80 17.29
N LEU A 456 -11.98 -15.40 18.44
CA LEU A 456 -13.30 -15.51 19.08
C LEU A 456 -13.89 -14.16 19.45
N LEU A 457 -13.10 -13.27 20.05
CA LEU A 457 -13.56 -11.92 20.39
C LEU A 457 -13.86 -11.10 19.13
N ARG A 458 -13.08 -11.27 18.08
CA ARG A 458 -13.38 -10.65 16.80
C ARG A 458 -14.68 -11.14 16.19
N GLN A 459 -14.96 -12.44 16.23
CA GLN A 459 -16.25 -12.97 15.79
C GLN A 459 -17.40 -12.46 16.65
N ALA A 460 -17.21 -12.37 17.96
CA ALA A 460 -18.21 -11.89 18.90
C ALA A 460 -18.65 -10.44 18.63
N ASP A 461 -17.73 -9.59 18.18
CA ASP A 461 -17.96 -8.15 18.00
C ASP A 461 -18.19 -7.73 16.53
N GLU A 462 -17.96 -8.62 15.55
CA GLU A 462 -18.06 -8.30 14.13
C GLU A 462 -19.52 -8.24 13.66
N LEU A 463 -20.03 -7.04 13.39
CA LEU A 463 -21.43 -6.81 13.02
C LEU A 463 -21.82 -7.32 11.62
N THR A 464 -20.85 -7.64 10.78
CA THR A 464 -21.09 -8.17 9.42
C THR A 464 -21.45 -9.65 9.42
N ILE A 465 -21.20 -10.37 10.51
CA ILE A 465 -21.58 -11.78 10.66
C ILE A 465 -22.92 -11.94 11.39
N PRO A 466 -23.66 -13.06 11.13
CA PRO A 466 -24.96 -13.30 11.74
C PRO A 466 -24.93 -13.28 13.27
N ALA A 467 -26.01 -12.81 13.89
CA ALA A 467 -26.13 -12.73 15.35
C ALA A 467 -25.96 -14.10 16.03
N THR A 468 -26.45 -15.18 15.41
CA THR A 468 -26.28 -16.56 15.89
C THR A 468 -24.80 -16.97 15.98
N GLN A 469 -23.97 -16.61 15.01
CA GLN A 469 -22.53 -16.88 15.04
C GLN A 469 -21.82 -16.03 16.11
N ARG A 470 -22.20 -14.75 16.26
CA ARG A 470 -21.66 -13.87 17.33
C ARG A 470 -21.99 -14.41 18.71
N VAL A 471 -23.21 -14.92 18.90
CA VAL A 471 -23.63 -15.61 20.13
C VAL A 471 -22.73 -16.82 20.40
N SER A 472 -22.54 -17.68 19.40
CA SER A 472 -21.70 -18.89 19.53
C SER A 472 -20.26 -18.55 19.89
N ALA A 473 -19.67 -17.55 19.23
CA ALA A 473 -18.31 -17.11 19.49
C ALA A 473 -18.14 -16.50 20.89
N SER A 474 -19.09 -15.66 21.32
CA SER A 474 -19.10 -15.07 22.67
C SER A 474 -19.24 -16.13 23.75
N ALA A 475 -20.16 -17.08 23.57
CA ALA A 475 -20.37 -18.18 24.49
C ALA A 475 -19.13 -19.08 24.60
N ALA A 476 -18.51 -19.43 23.47
CA ALA A 476 -17.28 -20.19 23.43
C ALA A 476 -16.10 -19.46 24.14
N ALA A 477 -15.98 -18.13 23.96
CA ALA A 477 -14.95 -17.34 24.63
C ALA A 477 -15.16 -17.29 26.15
N MET A 478 -16.40 -17.17 26.61
CA MET A 478 -16.72 -17.24 28.04
C MET A 478 -16.39 -18.62 28.62
N GLN A 479 -16.78 -19.70 27.94
CA GLN A 479 -16.56 -21.08 28.41
C GLN A 479 -15.07 -21.45 28.42
N ALA A 480 -14.36 -21.13 27.34
CA ALA A 480 -12.96 -21.56 27.19
C ALA A 480 -11.99 -20.74 28.03
N PHE A 481 -12.27 -19.44 28.23
CA PHE A 481 -11.29 -18.50 28.78
C PHE A 481 -11.81 -17.67 29.96
N GLY A 482 -13.08 -17.75 30.30
CA GLY A 482 -13.67 -16.89 31.37
C GLY A 482 -13.64 -15.40 31.01
N ASP A 483 -13.72 -15.06 29.73
CA ASP A 483 -13.48 -13.72 29.22
C ASP A 483 -14.62 -12.75 29.57
N GLY A 484 -14.33 -11.74 30.39
CA GLY A 484 -15.30 -10.73 30.80
C GLY A 484 -15.81 -9.86 29.64
N GLN A 485 -15.02 -9.60 28.61
CA GLN A 485 -15.45 -8.86 27.42
C GLN A 485 -16.48 -9.66 26.62
N ALA A 486 -16.36 -10.97 26.58
CA ALA A 486 -17.30 -11.85 25.90
C ALA A 486 -18.69 -11.84 26.53
N VAL A 487 -18.82 -11.52 27.83
CA VAL A 487 -20.12 -11.34 28.51
C VAL A 487 -20.91 -10.21 27.85
N ASP A 488 -20.28 -9.06 27.67
CA ASP A 488 -20.94 -7.89 27.05
C ASP A 488 -21.27 -8.16 25.57
N SER A 489 -20.37 -8.83 24.87
CA SER A 489 -20.56 -9.20 23.45
C SER A 489 -21.71 -10.19 23.30
N LEU A 490 -21.82 -11.19 24.19
CA LEU A 490 -22.94 -12.14 24.23
C LEU A 490 -24.28 -11.42 24.44
N GLY A 491 -24.33 -10.50 25.40
CA GLY A 491 -25.53 -9.73 25.65
C GLY A 491 -25.97 -8.85 24.48
N ARG A 492 -25.00 -8.25 23.75
CA ARG A 492 -25.27 -7.49 22.51
C ARG A 492 -25.79 -8.40 21.41
N ALA A 493 -25.08 -9.49 21.12
CA ALA A 493 -25.47 -10.43 20.07
C ALA A 493 -26.82 -11.07 20.31
N ALA A 494 -27.15 -11.39 21.57
CA ALA A 494 -28.43 -11.96 21.95
C ALA A 494 -29.63 -10.99 21.70
N ARG A 495 -29.41 -9.68 21.84
CA ARG A 495 -30.44 -8.66 21.51
C ARG A 495 -30.71 -8.58 20.01
N ASP A 496 -29.71 -8.85 19.19
CA ASP A 496 -29.80 -8.75 17.72
C ASP A 496 -30.46 -9.98 17.07
N LEU A 497 -30.69 -11.07 17.82
CA LEU A 497 -31.38 -12.26 17.31
C LEU A 497 -32.85 -11.95 16.95
N SER A 498 -33.29 -12.50 15.82
CA SER A 498 -34.73 -12.58 15.53
C SER A 498 -35.44 -13.58 16.47
N ASP A 499 -36.76 -13.51 16.56
CA ASP A 499 -37.55 -14.42 17.41
C ASP A 499 -37.42 -15.89 16.98
N GLU A 500 -37.19 -16.14 15.68
CA GLU A 500 -36.99 -17.47 15.11
C GLU A 500 -35.62 -18.05 15.46
N GLU A 501 -34.61 -17.21 15.61
CA GLU A 501 -33.24 -17.61 15.91
C GLU A 501 -32.99 -17.91 17.40
N VAL A 502 -33.86 -17.43 18.30
CA VAL A 502 -33.67 -17.57 19.76
C VAL A 502 -33.59 -19.02 20.19
N LEU A 503 -34.40 -19.91 19.62
CA LEU A 503 -34.41 -21.35 20.00
C LEU A 503 -33.07 -22.01 19.59
N GLU A 504 -32.61 -21.79 18.37
CA GLU A 504 -31.37 -22.36 17.87
C GLU A 504 -30.18 -21.85 18.67
N ALA A 505 -30.15 -20.53 18.92
CA ALA A 505 -29.09 -19.91 19.70
C ALA A 505 -29.09 -20.41 21.17
N LEU A 506 -30.24 -20.57 21.78
CA LEU A 506 -30.36 -21.13 23.14
C LEU A 506 -29.79 -22.56 23.21
N TYR A 507 -30.15 -23.40 22.23
CA TYR A 507 -29.60 -24.77 22.13
C TYR A 507 -28.09 -24.74 22.01
N THR A 508 -27.58 -23.91 21.09
CA THR A 508 -26.13 -23.78 20.85
C THR A 508 -25.38 -23.30 22.10
N VAL A 509 -25.87 -22.29 22.79
CA VAL A 509 -25.26 -21.81 24.04
C VAL A 509 -25.29 -22.89 25.12
N GLY A 510 -26.40 -23.62 25.22
CA GLY A 510 -26.52 -24.72 26.18
C GLY A 510 -25.53 -25.85 25.95
N GLU A 511 -25.21 -26.17 24.69
CA GLU A 511 -24.21 -27.19 24.35
C GLU A 511 -22.77 -26.69 24.45
N VAL A 512 -22.51 -25.50 23.91
CA VAL A 512 -21.14 -24.97 23.77
C VAL A 512 -20.63 -24.37 25.09
N ALA A 513 -21.52 -23.68 25.83
CA ALA A 513 -21.13 -22.89 27.00
C ALA A 513 -22.29 -22.83 28.03
N PRO A 514 -22.58 -23.90 28.75
CA PRO A 514 -23.66 -23.89 29.75
C PRO A 514 -23.53 -22.77 30.79
N SER A 515 -22.32 -22.36 31.13
CA SER A 515 -22.05 -21.26 32.06
C SER A 515 -22.48 -19.88 31.54
N ALA A 516 -22.70 -19.73 30.23
CA ALA A 516 -23.10 -18.49 29.57
C ALA A 516 -24.65 -18.35 29.45
N LEU A 517 -25.42 -19.40 29.81
CA LEU A 517 -26.88 -19.42 29.64
C LEU A 517 -27.60 -18.26 30.35
N GLU A 518 -27.20 -17.94 31.56
CA GLU A 518 -27.79 -16.83 32.31
C GLU A 518 -27.59 -15.50 31.58
N THR A 519 -26.35 -15.20 31.15
CA THR A 519 -26.03 -13.99 30.38
C THR A 519 -26.78 -13.94 29.07
N PHE A 520 -26.93 -15.07 28.38
CA PHE A 520 -27.70 -15.17 27.14
C PHE A 520 -29.17 -14.86 27.37
N VAL A 521 -29.79 -15.49 28.36
CA VAL A 521 -31.21 -15.26 28.72
C VAL A 521 -31.44 -13.79 29.02
N LEU A 522 -30.62 -13.17 29.86
CA LEU A 522 -30.70 -11.74 30.19
C LEU A 522 -30.52 -10.84 28.97
N GLY A 523 -29.66 -11.23 28.02
CA GLY A 523 -29.49 -10.53 26.75
C GLY A 523 -30.73 -10.57 25.84
N VAL A 524 -31.42 -11.68 25.77
CA VAL A 524 -32.66 -11.85 24.97
C VAL A 524 -33.87 -11.19 25.62
N VAL A 525 -34.03 -11.33 26.94
CA VAL A 525 -35.22 -10.85 27.68
C VAL A 525 -35.12 -9.36 27.94
N THR A 526 -35.37 -8.56 26.92
CA THR A 526 -35.35 -7.08 26.97
C THR A 526 -36.74 -6.45 26.98
N SER A 527 -37.80 -7.27 26.89
CA SER A 527 -39.22 -6.87 26.92
C SER A 527 -40.09 -8.07 27.22
N GLN A 528 -41.38 -7.83 27.55
CA GLN A 528 -42.34 -8.90 27.75
C GLN A 528 -42.50 -9.81 26.51
N ALA A 529 -42.52 -9.21 25.31
CA ALA A 529 -42.59 -9.97 24.07
C ALA A 529 -41.41 -10.94 23.94
N ARG A 530 -40.20 -10.47 24.23
CA ARG A 530 -38.98 -11.28 24.20
C ARG A 530 -38.92 -12.31 25.32
N ALA A 531 -39.46 -12.00 26.50
CA ALA A 531 -39.62 -12.97 27.59
C ALA A 531 -40.52 -14.14 27.16
N LEU A 532 -41.62 -13.86 26.43
CA LEU A 532 -42.50 -14.89 25.90
C LEU A 532 -41.80 -15.77 24.85
N VAL A 533 -40.98 -15.17 23.95
CA VAL A 533 -40.19 -15.90 22.97
C VAL A 533 -39.19 -16.84 23.65
N MET A 534 -38.44 -16.33 24.64
CA MET A 534 -37.48 -17.14 25.41
C MET A 534 -38.18 -18.26 26.20
N ALA A 535 -39.30 -17.98 26.84
CA ALA A 535 -40.07 -18.98 27.58
C ALA A 535 -40.59 -20.12 26.67
N ARG A 536 -41.02 -19.77 25.45
CA ARG A 536 -41.40 -20.78 24.44
C ARG A 536 -40.22 -21.63 24.01
N ALA A 537 -39.06 -21.02 23.79
CA ALA A 537 -37.83 -21.74 23.44
C ALA A 537 -37.42 -22.71 24.56
N LEU A 538 -37.43 -22.28 25.82
CA LEU A 538 -37.14 -23.11 26.99
C LEU A 538 -38.16 -24.26 27.16
N ALA A 539 -39.44 -24.02 26.95
CA ALA A 539 -40.44 -25.06 27.00
C ALA A 539 -40.24 -26.14 25.92
N GLN A 540 -39.82 -25.75 24.73
CA GLN A 540 -39.48 -26.71 23.65
C GLN A 540 -38.27 -27.59 24.01
N LEU A 541 -37.40 -27.10 24.87
CA LEU A 541 -36.24 -27.86 25.41
C LEU A 541 -36.59 -28.58 26.73
N HIS A 542 -37.87 -28.69 27.09
CA HIS A 542 -38.33 -29.31 28.33
C HIS A 542 -37.80 -28.66 29.63
N ALA A 543 -37.46 -27.35 29.55
CA ALA A 543 -36.99 -26.55 30.68
C ALA A 543 -38.14 -25.69 31.26
N GLU A 544 -39.20 -26.33 31.74
CA GLU A 544 -40.46 -25.69 32.15
C GLU A 544 -40.32 -24.74 33.35
N GLU A 545 -39.50 -25.11 34.34
CA GLU A 545 -39.24 -24.25 35.51
C GLU A 545 -38.52 -22.94 35.11
N GLN A 546 -37.53 -23.04 34.22
CA GLN A 546 -36.81 -21.90 33.68
C GLN A 546 -37.72 -21.01 32.81
N ALA A 547 -38.61 -21.63 32.02
CA ALA A 547 -39.58 -20.90 31.22
C ALA A 547 -40.52 -20.06 32.09
N VAL A 548 -41.00 -20.60 33.24
CA VAL A 548 -41.81 -19.86 34.20
C VAL A 548 -41.03 -18.73 34.88
N ALA A 549 -39.76 -18.97 35.21
CA ALA A 549 -38.91 -17.93 35.81
C ALA A 549 -38.69 -16.74 34.83
N VAL A 550 -38.45 -17.02 33.57
CA VAL A 550 -38.26 -15.98 32.52
C VAL A 550 -39.56 -15.16 32.30
N LEU A 551 -40.72 -15.81 32.33
CA LEU A 551 -42.00 -15.09 32.23
C LEU A 551 -42.24 -14.15 33.43
N ARG A 552 -41.81 -14.55 34.63
CA ARG A 552 -41.89 -13.68 35.82
C ARG A 552 -40.96 -12.46 35.68
N MET A 553 -39.75 -12.65 35.23
CA MET A 553 -38.82 -11.54 34.95
C MET A 553 -39.41 -10.50 33.97
N GLY A 554 -40.04 -10.96 32.88
CA GLY A 554 -40.72 -10.07 31.93
C GLY A 554 -41.95 -9.35 32.47
N LEU A 555 -42.51 -9.80 33.59
CA LEU A 555 -43.64 -9.17 34.26
C LEU A 555 -43.21 -8.16 35.33
N GLU A 556 -42.04 -8.35 35.97
CA GLU A 556 -41.51 -7.45 37.01
C GLU A 556 -41.09 -6.09 36.46
N ASP A 557 -40.73 -5.99 35.18
CA ASP A 557 -40.40 -4.72 34.50
C ASP A 557 -41.65 -3.80 34.26
N LEU A 558 -42.84 -4.22 34.66
CA LEU A 558 -44.06 -3.41 34.55
C LEU A 558 -44.35 -2.54 35.78
N ASP A 559 -43.70 -2.82 36.89
CA ASP A 559 -43.96 -2.13 38.17
C ASP A 559 -42.83 -1.14 38.55
N ALA A 560 -41.77 -0.97 37.68
CA ALA A 560 -40.70 -0.01 37.83
C ALA A 560 -40.76 1.10 36.77
#